data_638b4cb0966ca21e9177e90d58b2cffc
#
_entry.id   638b4cb0966ca21e9177e90d58b2cffc
#
_cell.length_a   1.000
_cell.length_b   1.000
_cell.length_c   1.000
_cell.angle_alpha   90.00
_cell.angle_beta   90.00
_cell.angle_gamma   90.00
#
_symmetry.space_group_name_H-M   'P 1'
#
loop_
_entity.id
_entity.type
_entity.pdbx_description
1 polymer ?
#
loop_
_entity_poly.entity_id
_entity_poly.type
_entity_poly.pdbx_seq_one_letter_code
_entity_poly.pdbx_strand_id
1 'polypeptide(L)'
;MDPCSFDIKVHVAAIGGGGGATHVLRAVAPFAASRTAIIAVTDTGRSTGLARQIGAMPAPGDLRATIAAFASDQVIAETLNHRFDGAGVPALAGMAFGNLLIAALTRVTGDFAAAVEHTARLAGASVRVLPVSVANTTLCAELVDGTHVTGEFEVRAPGKPPLARLFLGEPANAYPPALDAIRSADLVVIGPGSLWTSVLACVQFGGVVEALAHCRGTVAYVCNSTTQPGQTDGYRCIDHVQRIVAALGPGVLDVALINRSNPDADALRPYEEEGLHLLRPDEDEIAAVRALGVMPLVRELTGYVEPRRALWNKQDTIRYDTGALGVALHEVVMMKGKTNG
;
A
#
# COMPACT_ATOMS: atom_id res chain seq x y z
N MET A 1 -10.62 -28.19 19.62
CA MET A 1 -11.12 -27.46 18.44
C MET A 1 -10.03 -26.47 18.06
N ASP A 2 -9.50 -26.59 16.87
CA ASP A 2 -8.46 -25.71 16.35
C ASP A 2 -9.11 -24.31 16.16
N PRO A 3 -8.66 -23.25 16.83
CA PRO A 3 -9.36 -21.96 16.87
C PRO A 3 -9.31 -21.15 15.57
N CYS A 4 -8.83 -21.70 14.48
CA CYS A 4 -8.57 -20.97 13.22
C CYS A 4 -9.06 -21.66 11.94
N SER A 5 -10.10 -22.49 11.95
CA SER A 5 -10.68 -22.93 10.68
C SER A 5 -11.70 -21.88 10.20
N PHE A 6 -11.31 -21.03 9.26
CA PHE A 6 -12.20 -20.12 8.58
C PHE A 6 -12.95 -20.89 7.48
N ASP A 7 -14.27 -21.06 7.63
CA ASP A 7 -15.10 -21.81 6.68
C ASP A 7 -15.34 -21.05 5.35
N ILE A 8 -15.07 -19.74 5.33
CA ILE A 8 -15.32 -18.88 4.16
C ILE A 8 -14.03 -18.64 3.41
N LYS A 9 -14.07 -18.87 2.10
CA LYS A 9 -12.98 -18.58 1.16
C LYS A 9 -13.36 -17.42 0.25
N VAL A 10 -12.62 -16.31 0.33
CA VAL A 10 -12.89 -15.06 -0.39
C VAL A 10 -11.75 -14.65 -1.32
N HIS A 11 -12.09 -13.91 -2.38
CA HIS A 11 -11.13 -13.26 -3.26
C HIS A 11 -10.76 -11.90 -2.69
N VAL A 12 -9.48 -11.69 -2.37
CA VAL A 12 -9.00 -10.44 -1.75
C VAL A 12 -8.10 -9.69 -2.70
N ALA A 13 -8.40 -8.39 -2.89
CA ALA A 13 -7.53 -7.44 -3.58
C ALA A 13 -6.98 -6.42 -2.58
N ALA A 14 -5.65 -6.25 -2.51
CA ALA A 14 -4.99 -5.24 -1.69
C ALA A 14 -4.40 -4.14 -2.57
N ILE A 15 -4.74 -2.88 -2.30
CA ILE A 15 -4.35 -1.71 -3.08
C ILE A 15 -3.42 -0.81 -2.25
N GLY A 16 -2.27 -0.43 -2.82
CA GLY A 16 -1.35 0.51 -2.18
C GLY A 16 0.10 0.30 -2.57
N GLY A 17 1.03 0.60 -1.65
CA GLY A 17 2.45 0.31 -1.80
C GLY A 17 2.78 -1.14 -1.46
N GLY A 18 3.96 -1.60 -1.90
CA GLY A 18 4.37 -3.00 -1.78
C GLY A 18 4.38 -3.53 -0.34
N GLY A 19 4.83 -2.74 0.62
CA GLY A 19 4.90 -3.16 2.03
C GLY A 19 3.53 -3.36 2.66
N GLY A 20 2.61 -2.41 2.47
CA GLY A 20 1.25 -2.48 3.01
C GLY A 20 0.43 -3.61 2.40
N ALA A 21 0.40 -3.70 1.07
CA ALA A 21 -0.28 -4.78 0.36
C ALA A 21 0.25 -6.16 0.76
N THR A 22 1.58 -6.32 0.86
CA THR A 22 2.20 -7.56 1.33
C THR A 22 1.71 -7.94 2.72
N HIS A 23 1.64 -6.97 3.63
CA HIS A 23 1.19 -7.22 5.01
C HIS A 23 -0.27 -7.67 5.06
N VAL A 24 -1.15 -6.98 4.35
CA VAL A 24 -2.57 -7.38 4.20
C VAL A 24 -2.70 -8.79 3.63
N LEU A 25 -2.00 -9.08 2.52
CA LEU A 25 -2.12 -10.38 1.84
C LEU A 25 -1.55 -11.54 2.67
N ARG A 26 -0.61 -11.29 3.58
CA ARG A 26 -0.20 -12.27 4.60
C ARG A 26 -1.28 -12.46 5.65
N ALA A 27 -1.88 -11.39 6.14
CA ALA A 27 -2.91 -11.42 7.17
C ALA A 27 -4.16 -12.19 6.72
N VAL A 28 -4.58 -12.04 5.46
CA VAL A 28 -5.77 -12.72 4.92
C VAL A 28 -5.50 -14.14 4.42
N ALA A 29 -4.24 -14.60 4.40
CA ALA A 29 -3.88 -15.91 3.86
C ALA A 29 -4.70 -17.08 4.42
N PRO A 30 -5.08 -17.13 5.72
CA PRO A 30 -5.85 -18.25 6.28
C PRO A 30 -7.25 -18.42 5.66
N PHE A 31 -7.89 -17.34 5.19
CA PHE A 31 -9.27 -17.38 4.69
C PHE A 31 -9.42 -16.93 3.23
N ALA A 32 -8.36 -16.49 2.55
CA ALA A 32 -8.43 -16.09 1.17
C ALA A 32 -8.37 -17.28 0.21
N ALA A 33 -9.32 -17.34 -0.75
CA ALA A 33 -9.28 -18.26 -1.89
C ALA A 33 -8.25 -17.82 -2.93
N SER A 34 -8.18 -16.52 -3.18
CA SER A 34 -7.15 -15.90 -4.01
C SER A 34 -6.74 -14.54 -3.46
N ARG A 35 -5.51 -14.16 -3.74
CA ARG A 35 -4.91 -12.92 -3.25
C ARG A 35 -4.27 -12.16 -4.40
N THR A 36 -4.68 -10.90 -4.58
CA THR A 36 -4.14 -10.01 -5.61
C THR A 36 -3.59 -8.73 -4.98
N ALA A 37 -2.35 -8.39 -5.27
CA ALA A 37 -1.74 -7.11 -4.95
C ALA A 37 -1.88 -6.17 -6.14
N ILE A 38 -2.43 -4.95 -5.93
CA ILE A 38 -2.50 -3.89 -6.92
C ILE A 38 -1.60 -2.74 -6.42
N ILE A 39 -0.47 -2.56 -7.07
CA ILE A 39 0.66 -1.84 -6.53
C ILE A 39 0.87 -0.50 -7.25
N ALA A 40 1.12 0.56 -6.46
CA ALA A 40 1.52 1.87 -6.96
C ALA A 40 2.81 1.80 -7.80
N VAL A 41 2.86 2.60 -8.88
CA VAL A 41 3.95 2.57 -9.86
C VAL A 41 4.62 3.92 -10.08
N THR A 42 4.44 4.86 -9.13
CA THR A 42 4.93 6.24 -9.26
C THR A 42 6.17 6.55 -8.42
N ASP A 43 6.74 5.54 -7.72
CA ASP A 43 7.95 5.67 -6.92
C ASP A 43 9.16 6.16 -7.77
N THR A 44 9.94 7.07 -7.19
CA THR A 44 11.13 7.68 -7.81
C THR A 44 12.41 7.43 -7.02
N GLY A 45 12.40 6.54 -6.03
CA GLY A 45 13.58 6.17 -5.23
C GLY A 45 14.76 5.77 -6.10
N ARG A 46 15.99 5.89 -5.58
CA ARG A 46 17.25 5.76 -6.36
C ARG A 46 17.29 4.57 -7.32
N SER A 47 17.15 3.35 -6.80
CA SER A 47 17.16 2.12 -7.61
C SER A 47 15.96 2.04 -8.56
N THR A 48 14.79 2.47 -8.10
CA THR A 48 13.56 2.49 -8.88
C THR A 48 13.63 3.53 -9.99
N GLY A 49 14.09 4.75 -9.67
CA GLY A 49 14.22 5.83 -10.64
C GLY A 49 15.18 5.48 -11.78
N LEU A 50 16.34 4.85 -11.46
CA LEU A 50 17.28 4.39 -12.48
C LEU A 50 16.70 3.24 -13.33
N ALA A 51 16.00 2.29 -12.72
CA ALA A 51 15.34 1.20 -13.45
C ALA A 51 14.22 1.71 -14.38
N ARG A 52 13.47 2.75 -13.97
CA ARG A 52 12.49 3.44 -14.84
C ARG A 52 13.15 4.00 -16.09
N GLN A 53 14.30 4.64 -15.95
CA GLN A 53 15.05 5.19 -17.08
C GLN A 53 15.59 4.07 -18.01
N ILE A 54 16.23 3.04 -17.44
CA ILE A 54 16.77 1.89 -18.19
C ILE A 54 15.67 1.18 -18.97
N GLY A 55 14.55 0.89 -18.31
CA GLY A 55 13.41 0.17 -18.91
C GLY A 55 12.50 1.03 -19.76
N ALA A 56 12.53 2.36 -19.65
CA ALA A 56 11.51 3.29 -20.13
C ALA A 56 10.10 2.88 -19.63
N MET A 57 9.97 2.53 -18.35
CA MET A 57 8.82 1.85 -17.77
C MET A 57 8.38 2.50 -16.45
N PRO A 58 7.18 2.18 -15.90
CA PRO A 58 6.77 2.55 -14.56
C PRO A 58 7.70 2.01 -13.46
N ALA A 59 7.48 2.46 -12.22
CA ALA A 59 8.29 2.07 -11.06
C ALA A 59 8.15 0.57 -10.73
N PRO A 60 9.24 -0.23 -10.77
CA PRO A 60 9.18 -1.66 -10.47
C PRO A 60 9.41 -2.00 -8.99
N GLY A 61 9.86 -1.03 -8.16
CA GLY A 61 10.42 -1.31 -6.84
C GLY A 61 9.48 -2.03 -5.88
N ASP A 62 8.27 -1.53 -5.73
CA ASP A 62 7.24 -2.10 -4.86
C ASP A 62 6.68 -3.41 -5.42
N LEU A 63 6.50 -3.50 -6.73
CA LEU A 63 6.13 -4.75 -7.41
C LEU A 63 7.16 -5.86 -7.16
N ARG A 64 8.43 -5.56 -7.38
CA ARG A 64 9.55 -6.46 -7.11
C ARG A 64 9.58 -6.91 -5.64
N ALA A 65 9.42 -5.97 -4.69
CA ALA A 65 9.42 -6.28 -3.27
C ALA A 65 8.25 -7.18 -2.88
N THR A 66 7.07 -6.94 -3.46
CA THR A 66 5.88 -7.78 -3.25
C THR A 66 6.08 -9.18 -3.83
N ILE A 67 6.61 -9.30 -5.05
CA ILE A 67 6.91 -10.60 -5.66
C ILE A 67 7.89 -11.38 -4.78
N ALA A 68 8.98 -10.76 -4.35
CA ALA A 68 9.98 -11.38 -3.48
C ALA A 68 9.39 -11.84 -2.13
N ALA A 69 8.46 -11.08 -1.57
CA ALA A 69 7.82 -11.41 -0.27
C ALA A 69 6.92 -12.65 -0.32
N PHE A 70 6.49 -13.05 -1.51
CA PHE A 70 5.63 -14.22 -1.77
C PHE A 70 6.30 -15.28 -2.65
N ALA A 71 7.60 -15.16 -2.89
CA ALA A 71 8.36 -16.15 -3.63
C ALA A 71 8.33 -17.51 -2.93
N SER A 72 8.31 -18.59 -3.72
CA SER A 72 8.33 -19.97 -3.20
C SER A 72 9.69 -20.40 -2.69
N ASP A 73 10.77 -19.74 -3.11
CA ASP A 73 12.16 -20.03 -2.76
C ASP A 73 12.82 -18.80 -2.14
N GLN A 74 13.47 -18.99 -0.98
CA GLN A 74 14.12 -17.91 -0.25
C GLN A 74 15.32 -17.33 -0.99
N VAL A 75 16.09 -18.14 -1.69
CA VAL A 75 17.25 -17.67 -2.46
C VAL A 75 16.80 -16.75 -3.59
N ILE A 76 15.69 -17.09 -4.25
CA ILE A 76 15.08 -16.23 -5.28
C ILE A 76 14.55 -14.93 -4.65
N ALA A 77 13.88 -15.01 -3.49
CA ALA A 77 13.42 -13.83 -2.76
C ALA A 77 14.55 -12.88 -2.40
N GLU A 78 15.65 -13.41 -1.84
CA GLU A 78 16.85 -12.65 -1.48
C GLU A 78 17.54 -12.10 -2.72
N THR A 79 17.64 -12.87 -3.80
CA THR A 79 18.22 -12.44 -5.07
C THR A 79 17.45 -11.27 -5.67
N LEU A 80 16.12 -11.34 -5.71
CA LEU A 80 15.29 -10.22 -6.18
C LEU A 80 15.50 -8.95 -5.33
N ASN A 81 15.73 -9.12 -4.02
CA ASN A 81 15.96 -8.02 -3.09
C ASN A 81 17.41 -7.58 -3.00
N HIS A 82 18.35 -8.37 -3.55
CA HIS A 82 19.77 -8.09 -3.46
C HIS A 82 20.09 -6.70 -4.02
N ARG A 83 20.87 -5.93 -3.26
CA ARG A 83 21.37 -4.62 -3.70
C ARG A 83 22.88 -4.70 -3.87
N PHE A 84 23.33 -4.32 -5.05
CA PHE A 84 24.76 -4.23 -5.33
C PHE A 84 25.39 -3.12 -4.48
N ASP A 85 26.55 -3.37 -3.91
CA ASP A 85 27.35 -2.38 -3.16
C ASP A 85 28.07 -1.37 -4.07
N GLY A 86 28.19 -1.70 -5.37
CA GLY A 86 28.89 -0.90 -6.35
C GLY A 86 30.40 -1.12 -6.36
N ALA A 87 30.93 -2.12 -5.62
CA ALA A 87 32.35 -2.46 -5.65
C ALA A 87 32.79 -2.82 -7.08
N GLY A 88 33.74 -2.07 -7.61
CA GLY A 88 34.22 -2.23 -8.99
C GLY A 88 33.30 -1.67 -10.09
N VAL A 89 32.03 -1.43 -9.83
CA VAL A 89 31.05 -0.85 -10.78
C VAL A 89 30.15 0.17 -10.08
N PRO A 90 30.61 1.41 -9.86
CA PRO A 90 29.86 2.44 -9.09
C PRO A 90 28.43 2.72 -9.60
N ALA A 91 28.19 2.53 -10.90
CA ALA A 91 26.86 2.70 -11.50
C ALA A 91 25.80 1.74 -10.95
N LEU A 92 26.21 0.61 -10.36
CA LEU A 92 25.32 -0.37 -9.74
C LEU A 92 25.09 -0.11 -8.25
N ALA A 93 25.78 0.85 -7.63
CA ALA A 93 25.67 1.11 -6.19
C ALA A 93 24.20 1.33 -5.75
N GLY A 94 23.70 0.46 -4.86
CA GLY A 94 22.34 0.49 -4.34
C GLY A 94 21.27 -0.02 -5.31
N MET A 95 21.64 -0.44 -6.53
CA MET A 95 20.70 -1.01 -7.50
C MET A 95 20.18 -2.37 -7.02
N ALA A 96 18.87 -2.53 -6.99
CA ALA A 96 18.26 -3.83 -6.71
C ALA A 96 18.27 -4.72 -7.96
N PHE A 97 18.75 -5.96 -7.84
CA PHE A 97 18.82 -6.91 -8.96
C PHE A 97 17.45 -7.12 -9.61
N GLY A 98 16.40 -7.34 -8.82
CA GLY A 98 15.07 -7.58 -9.38
C GLY A 98 14.48 -6.37 -10.12
N ASN A 99 14.90 -5.13 -9.80
CA ASN A 99 14.55 -3.96 -10.59
C ASN A 99 15.21 -4.00 -11.99
N LEU A 100 16.47 -4.43 -12.05
CA LEU A 100 17.18 -4.65 -13.34
C LEU A 100 16.55 -5.79 -14.13
N LEU A 101 16.16 -6.88 -13.47
CA LEU A 101 15.49 -8.02 -14.11
C LEU A 101 14.18 -7.57 -14.76
N ILE A 102 13.31 -6.83 -14.03
CA ILE A 102 12.05 -6.32 -14.58
C ILE A 102 12.33 -5.36 -15.74
N ALA A 103 13.34 -4.49 -15.63
CA ALA A 103 13.70 -3.58 -16.71
C ALA A 103 14.17 -4.34 -17.97
N ALA A 104 15.01 -5.37 -17.81
CA ALA A 104 15.45 -6.22 -18.90
C ALA A 104 14.28 -6.96 -19.56
N LEU A 105 13.40 -7.57 -18.75
CA LEU A 105 12.21 -8.25 -19.24
C LEU A 105 11.27 -7.29 -19.97
N THR A 106 11.07 -6.07 -19.47
CA THR A 106 10.27 -5.04 -20.15
C THR A 106 10.85 -4.71 -21.54
N ARG A 107 12.18 -4.61 -21.65
CA ARG A 107 12.84 -4.37 -22.94
C ARG A 107 12.72 -5.54 -23.91
N VAL A 108 12.79 -6.77 -23.40
CA VAL A 108 12.69 -8.00 -24.22
C VAL A 108 11.25 -8.25 -24.68
N THR A 109 10.27 -8.04 -23.79
CA THR A 109 8.86 -8.31 -24.10
C THR A 109 8.15 -7.14 -24.76
N GLY A 110 8.66 -5.92 -24.59
CA GLY A 110 7.97 -4.69 -24.96
C GLY A 110 6.78 -4.35 -24.07
N ASP A 111 6.55 -5.10 -22.98
CA ASP A 111 5.38 -5.01 -22.12
C ASP A 111 5.78 -5.10 -20.64
N PHE A 112 5.52 -4.00 -19.89
CA PHE A 112 5.83 -3.93 -18.46
C PHE A 112 5.00 -4.90 -17.62
N ALA A 113 3.72 -5.06 -17.92
CA ALA A 113 2.87 -5.98 -17.15
C ALA A 113 3.30 -7.43 -17.38
N ALA A 114 3.64 -7.80 -18.61
CA ALA A 114 4.21 -9.10 -18.92
C ALA A 114 5.55 -9.31 -18.19
N ALA A 115 6.42 -8.31 -18.09
CA ALA A 115 7.67 -8.38 -17.34
C ALA A 115 7.45 -8.66 -15.85
N VAL A 116 6.46 -7.99 -15.24
CA VAL A 116 6.06 -8.23 -13.84
C VAL A 116 5.54 -9.65 -13.66
N GLU A 117 4.67 -10.11 -14.55
CA GLU A 117 4.12 -11.47 -14.51
C GLU A 117 5.21 -12.55 -14.71
N HIS A 118 6.13 -12.35 -15.64
CA HIS A 118 7.29 -13.25 -15.83
C HIS A 118 8.15 -13.32 -14.57
N THR A 119 8.41 -12.19 -13.93
CA THR A 119 9.17 -12.13 -12.68
C THR A 119 8.45 -12.87 -11.56
N ALA A 120 7.13 -12.68 -11.41
CA ALA A 120 6.33 -13.37 -10.41
C ALA A 120 6.31 -14.90 -10.64
N ARG A 121 6.22 -15.33 -11.89
CA ARG A 121 6.27 -16.74 -12.27
C ARG A 121 7.63 -17.37 -12.01
N LEU A 122 8.73 -16.67 -12.34
CA LEU A 122 10.10 -17.10 -12.04
C LEU A 122 10.33 -17.26 -10.53
N ALA A 123 9.73 -16.36 -9.74
CA ALA A 123 9.80 -16.42 -8.28
C ALA A 123 8.87 -17.47 -7.66
N GLY A 124 7.96 -18.08 -8.42
CA GLY A 124 6.91 -18.96 -7.88
C GLY A 124 6.01 -18.21 -6.89
N ALA A 125 5.71 -16.94 -7.14
CA ALA A 125 4.95 -16.12 -6.21
C ALA A 125 3.54 -16.68 -5.97
N SER A 126 3.17 -16.85 -4.69
CA SER A 126 1.89 -17.43 -4.26
C SER A 126 0.71 -16.45 -4.30
N VAL A 127 0.91 -15.22 -4.81
CA VAL A 127 -0.11 -14.20 -4.99
C VAL A 127 0.00 -13.60 -6.40
N ARG A 128 -1.09 -13.08 -6.91
CA ARG A 128 -1.07 -12.31 -8.15
C ARG A 128 -0.59 -10.89 -7.85
N VAL A 129 0.40 -10.39 -8.59
CA VAL A 129 0.95 -9.03 -8.42
C VAL A 129 0.72 -8.25 -9.71
N LEU A 130 -0.03 -7.17 -9.60
CA LEU A 130 -0.42 -6.32 -10.73
C LEU A 130 0.06 -4.88 -10.49
N PRO A 131 0.61 -4.20 -11.50
CA PRO A 131 0.77 -2.76 -11.45
C PRO A 131 -0.61 -2.10 -11.48
N VAL A 132 -0.81 -0.99 -10.75
CA VAL A 132 -2.05 -0.21 -10.87
C VAL A 132 -2.21 0.36 -12.28
N SER A 133 -1.09 0.66 -12.95
CA SER A 133 -1.04 1.14 -14.35
C SER A 133 0.25 0.70 -15.01
N VAL A 134 0.24 0.63 -16.33
CA VAL A 134 1.44 0.43 -17.16
C VAL A 134 1.98 1.74 -17.73
N ALA A 135 1.35 2.86 -17.44
CA ALA A 135 1.79 4.18 -17.89
C ALA A 135 2.97 4.70 -17.06
N ASN A 136 4.01 5.15 -17.73
CA ASN A 136 5.19 5.76 -17.10
C ASN A 136 4.94 7.25 -16.84
N THR A 137 4.11 7.56 -15.85
CA THR A 137 3.76 8.92 -15.43
C THR A 137 4.42 9.31 -14.11
N THR A 138 4.36 10.59 -13.75
CA THR A 138 4.94 11.13 -12.53
C THR A 138 3.85 11.58 -11.57
N LEU A 139 4.00 11.26 -10.28
CA LEU A 139 3.13 11.76 -9.22
C LEU A 139 3.48 13.22 -8.95
N CYS A 140 2.47 14.08 -8.92
CA CYS A 140 2.57 15.50 -8.59
C CYS A 140 1.59 15.84 -7.47
N ALA A 141 1.87 16.92 -6.76
CA ALA A 141 0.96 17.46 -5.77
C ALA A 141 0.88 18.98 -5.84
N GLU A 142 -0.27 19.50 -5.49
CA GLU A 142 -0.48 20.89 -5.13
C GLU A 142 -0.43 21.00 -3.61
N LEU A 143 0.29 22.00 -3.10
CA LEU A 143 0.39 22.32 -1.69
C LEU A 143 -0.70 23.34 -1.32
N VAL A 144 -0.93 23.53 -0.02
CA VAL A 144 -1.99 24.45 0.48
C VAL A 144 -1.73 25.92 0.14
N ASP A 145 -0.49 26.29 -0.18
CA ASP A 145 -0.11 27.64 -0.64
C ASP A 145 -0.21 27.84 -2.16
N GLY A 146 -0.70 26.81 -2.88
CA GLY A 146 -0.85 26.80 -4.34
C GLY A 146 0.43 26.43 -5.12
N THR A 147 1.56 26.16 -4.44
CA THR A 147 2.76 25.66 -5.13
C THR A 147 2.60 24.22 -5.57
N HIS A 148 3.29 23.83 -6.64
CA HIS A 148 3.30 22.46 -7.15
C HIS A 148 4.64 21.80 -6.92
N VAL A 149 4.60 20.52 -6.55
CA VAL A 149 5.77 19.65 -6.43
C VAL A 149 5.63 18.46 -7.37
N THR A 150 6.76 18.01 -7.94
CA THR A 150 6.78 16.96 -8.97
C THR A 150 7.72 15.84 -8.56
N GLY A 151 7.23 14.61 -8.60
CA GLY A 151 7.95 13.40 -8.19
C GLY A 151 7.60 12.97 -6.77
N GLU A 152 7.55 11.66 -6.57
CA GLU A 152 7.20 11.05 -5.28
C GLU A 152 8.12 11.53 -4.15
N PHE A 153 9.42 11.69 -4.44
CA PHE A 153 10.39 12.16 -3.46
C PHE A 153 10.04 13.57 -2.94
N GLU A 154 9.69 14.50 -3.83
CA GLU A 154 9.29 15.86 -3.47
C GLU A 154 7.92 15.90 -2.77
N VAL A 155 6.98 15.07 -3.21
CA VAL A 155 5.67 14.94 -2.57
C VAL A 155 5.79 14.52 -1.10
N ARG A 156 6.74 13.65 -0.78
CA ARG A 156 6.95 13.16 0.60
C ARG A 156 8.00 13.93 1.40
N ALA A 157 8.72 14.89 0.79
CA ALA A 157 9.77 15.63 1.47
C ALA A 157 9.23 16.39 2.70
N PRO A 158 9.93 16.38 3.85
CA PRO A 158 9.56 17.19 5.00
C PRO A 158 9.85 18.67 4.77
N GLY A 159 9.28 19.54 5.63
CA GLY A 159 9.59 20.97 5.65
C GLY A 159 8.90 21.80 4.56
N LYS A 160 8.01 21.23 3.75
CA LYS A 160 7.17 21.96 2.81
C LYS A 160 5.78 22.25 3.40
N PRO A 161 4.98 23.16 2.81
CA PRO A 161 3.57 23.30 3.14
C PRO A 161 2.80 22.00 3.01
N PRO A 162 1.69 21.80 3.76
CA PRO A 162 0.88 20.60 3.67
C PRO A 162 0.37 20.31 2.25
N LEU A 163 0.14 19.04 1.96
CA LEU A 163 -0.43 18.58 0.69
C LEU A 163 -1.93 18.91 0.61
N ALA A 164 -2.36 19.57 -0.44
CA ALA A 164 -3.76 19.87 -0.73
C ALA A 164 -4.40 18.76 -1.58
N ARG A 165 -3.80 18.43 -2.73
CA ARG A 165 -4.27 17.36 -3.62
C ARG A 165 -3.13 16.73 -4.42
N LEU A 166 -3.37 15.50 -4.88
CA LEU A 166 -2.51 14.79 -5.84
C LEU A 166 -3.05 14.87 -7.25
N PHE A 167 -2.15 14.75 -8.22
CA PHE A 167 -2.47 14.52 -9.62
C PHE A 167 -1.32 13.80 -10.33
N LEU A 168 -1.58 13.27 -11.51
CA LEU A 168 -0.54 12.72 -12.37
C LEU A 168 -0.06 13.81 -13.32
N GLY A 169 1.25 13.89 -13.56
CA GLY A 169 1.84 14.85 -14.48
C GLY A 169 1.24 14.71 -15.89
N GLU A 170 0.99 13.48 -16.32
CA GLU A 170 0.17 13.15 -17.48
C GLU A 170 -0.95 12.22 -17.03
N PRO A 171 -2.22 12.53 -17.35
CA PRO A 171 -3.35 11.65 -17.05
C PRO A 171 -3.13 10.26 -17.64
N ALA A 172 -3.41 9.23 -16.85
CA ALA A 172 -3.22 7.85 -17.24
C ALA A 172 -4.32 6.96 -16.69
N ASN A 173 -4.67 5.91 -17.43
CA ASN A 173 -5.64 4.92 -17.00
C ASN A 173 -4.98 3.79 -16.23
N ALA A 174 -5.76 3.18 -15.35
CA ALA A 174 -5.34 1.98 -14.67
C ALA A 174 -5.23 0.78 -15.63
N TYR A 175 -4.43 -0.20 -15.24
CA TYR A 175 -4.27 -1.44 -15.97
C TYR A 175 -5.57 -2.26 -15.92
N PRO A 176 -6.18 -2.62 -17.06
CA PRO A 176 -7.50 -3.29 -17.06
C PRO A 176 -7.60 -4.52 -16.15
N PRO A 177 -6.61 -5.45 -16.10
CA PRO A 177 -6.65 -6.57 -15.18
C PRO A 177 -6.63 -6.18 -13.69
N ALA A 178 -6.11 -5.00 -13.33
CA ALA A 178 -6.20 -4.48 -11.96
C ALA A 178 -7.62 -4.00 -11.65
N LEU A 179 -8.28 -3.34 -12.59
CA LEU A 179 -9.69 -2.94 -12.46
C LEU A 179 -10.62 -4.15 -12.32
N ASP A 180 -10.37 -5.21 -13.12
CA ASP A 180 -11.15 -6.45 -13.05
C ASP A 180 -10.96 -7.15 -11.69
N ALA A 181 -9.73 -7.16 -11.16
CA ALA A 181 -9.45 -7.71 -9.85
C ALA A 181 -10.16 -6.93 -8.73
N ILE A 182 -10.27 -5.59 -8.85
CA ILE A 182 -11.05 -4.76 -7.91
C ILE A 182 -12.53 -5.13 -7.97
N ARG A 183 -13.14 -5.10 -9.16
CA ARG A 183 -14.58 -5.35 -9.35
C ARG A 183 -15.01 -6.73 -8.88
N SER A 184 -14.16 -7.74 -9.09
CA SER A 184 -14.46 -9.14 -8.78
C SER A 184 -14.11 -9.58 -7.36
N ALA A 185 -13.41 -8.75 -6.58
CA ALA A 185 -13.04 -9.07 -5.22
C ALA A 185 -14.25 -9.14 -4.28
N ASP A 186 -14.20 -10.04 -3.30
CA ASP A 186 -15.14 -10.12 -2.19
C ASP A 186 -14.75 -9.15 -1.06
N LEU A 187 -13.44 -8.84 -1.00
CA LEU A 187 -12.87 -7.83 -0.10
C LEU A 187 -11.78 -7.05 -0.84
N VAL A 188 -11.95 -5.75 -0.93
CA VAL A 188 -10.89 -4.83 -1.35
C VAL A 188 -10.32 -4.14 -0.12
N VAL A 189 -9.02 -4.24 0.10
CA VAL A 189 -8.33 -3.59 1.21
C VAL A 189 -7.43 -2.48 0.66
N ILE A 190 -7.73 -1.26 1.04
CA ILE A 190 -6.95 -0.07 0.69
C ILE A 190 -5.97 0.21 1.83
N GLY A 191 -4.66 0.27 1.53
CA GLY A 191 -3.62 0.42 2.55
C GLY A 191 -3.36 -0.86 3.37
N PRO A 192 -2.68 -0.75 4.55
CA PRO A 192 -2.00 0.44 5.05
C PRO A 192 -0.82 0.86 4.18
N GLY A 193 -0.24 2.01 4.47
CA GLY A 193 0.93 2.52 3.75
C GLY A 193 0.90 4.04 3.67
N SER A 194 1.87 4.64 2.97
CA SER A 194 1.86 6.08 2.78
C SER A 194 0.52 6.53 2.17
N LEU A 195 -0.20 7.38 2.92
CA LEU A 195 -1.52 7.86 2.49
C LEU A 195 -1.44 8.51 1.11
N TRP A 196 -0.47 9.42 0.93
CA TRP A 196 -0.37 10.22 -0.28
C TRP A 196 0.36 9.50 -1.41
N THR A 197 1.54 8.93 -1.15
CA THR A 197 2.42 8.44 -2.22
C THR A 197 2.23 6.95 -2.57
N SER A 198 1.42 6.23 -1.80
CA SER A 198 1.07 4.83 -2.11
C SER A 198 -0.43 4.66 -2.32
N VAL A 199 -1.23 4.99 -1.30
CA VAL A 199 -2.68 4.72 -1.31
C VAL A 199 -3.39 5.67 -2.27
N LEU A 200 -3.34 6.99 -2.02
CA LEU A 200 -3.99 8.00 -2.87
C LEU A 200 -3.36 8.07 -4.26
N ALA A 201 -2.08 7.72 -4.41
CA ALA A 201 -1.44 7.63 -5.72
C ALA A 201 -2.10 6.58 -6.62
N CYS A 202 -2.53 5.43 -6.08
CA CYS A 202 -3.23 4.41 -6.87
C CYS A 202 -4.57 4.92 -7.42
N VAL A 203 -5.32 5.72 -6.66
CA VAL A 203 -6.64 6.21 -7.07
C VAL A 203 -6.58 7.38 -8.05
N GLN A 204 -5.37 7.93 -8.35
CA GLN A 204 -5.21 8.93 -9.40
C GLN A 204 -5.33 8.35 -10.82
N PHE A 205 -5.20 7.03 -10.98
CA PHE A 205 -5.31 6.39 -12.29
C PHE A 205 -6.77 6.20 -12.69
N GLY A 206 -7.10 6.61 -13.93
CA GLY A 206 -8.46 6.56 -14.45
C GLY A 206 -9.07 5.16 -14.37
N GLY A 207 -10.31 5.08 -13.89
CA GLY A 207 -11.07 3.84 -13.72
C GLY A 207 -10.95 3.19 -12.34
N VAL A 208 -9.96 3.54 -11.49
CA VAL A 208 -9.80 2.91 -10.16
C VAL A 208 -10.98 3.25 -9.25
N VAL A 209 -11.33 4.52 -9.12
CA VAL A 209 -12.47 4.97 -8.29
C VAL A 209 -13.77 4.34 -8.77
N GLU A 210 -13.99 4.30 -10.09
CA GLU A 210 -15.17 3.65 -10.67
C GLU A 210 -15.19 2.14 -10.38
N ALA A 211 -14.05 1.46 -10.49
CA ALA A 211 -13.97 0.04 -10.18
C ALA A 211 -14.27 -0.25 -8.71
N LEU A 212 -13.81 0.62 -7.79
CA LEU A 212 -14.13 0.54 -6.36
C LEU A 212 -15.62 0.78 -6.09
N ALA A 213 -16.22 1.78 -6.74
CA ALA A 213 -17.65 2.08 -6.60
C ALA A 213 -18.55 0.94 -7.11
N HIS A 214 -18.07 0.13 -8.06
CA HIS A 214 -18.77 -1.03 -8.61
C HIS A 214 -18.20 -2.37 -8.13
N CYS A 215 -17.43 -2.35 -7.04
CA CYS A 215 -16.94 -3.57 -6.42
C CYS A 215 -18.10 -4.38 -5.84
N ARG A 216 -18.14 -5.67 -6.13
CA ARG A 216 -19.18 -6.54 -5.56
C ARG A 216 -18.98 -6.81 -4.06
N GLY A 217 -17.74 -6.71 -3.61
CA GLY A 217 -17.33 -6.98 -2.24
C GLY A 217 -17.39 -5.76 -1.33
N THR A 218 -16.76 -5.88 -0.16
CA THR A 218 -16.59 -4.78 0.80
C THR A 218 -15.30 -4.03 0.47
N VAL A 219 -15.35 -2.71 0.48
CA VAL A 219 -14.19 -1.83 0.37
C VAL A 219 -13.79 -1.36 1.77
N ALA A 220 -12.65 -1.81 2.24
CA ALA A 220 -12.12 -1.49 3.56
C ALA A 220 -10.82 -0.68 3.46
N TYR A 221 -10.68 0.35 4.27
CA TYR A 221 -9.44 1.10 4.44
C TYR A 221 -8.78 0.70 5.77
N VAL A 222 -7.53 0.29 5.72
CA VAL A 222 -6.72 0.09 6.93
C VAL A 222 -5.98 1.39 7.22
N CYS A 223 -6.47 2.12 8.25
CA CYS A 223 -5.91 3.41 8.63
C CYS A 223 -4.45 3.25 9.07
N ASN A 224 -3.64 4.28 8.85
CA ASN A 224 -2.26 4.29 9.30
C ASN A 224 -2.19 4.20 10.84
N SER A 225 -1.10 3.64 11.36
CA SER A 225 -0.84 3.61 12.82
C SER A 225 -0.19 4.89 13.33
N THR A 226 0.56 5.59 12.46
CA THR A 226 1.30 6.81 12.80
C THR A 226 1.14 7.87 11.72
N THR A 227 1.44 9.11 12.09
CA THR A 227 1.73 10.16 11.12
C THR A 227 2.98 9.84 10.30
N GLN A 228 3.18 10.55 9.20
CA GLN A 228 4.37 10.46 8.35
C GLN A 228 4.90 11.87 8.07
N PRO A 229 6.15 12.18 8.49
CA PRO A 229 6.77 13.49 8.28
C PRO A 229 6.73 13.93 6.82
N GLY A 230 6.32 15.18 6.60
CA GLY A 230 6.19 15.77 5.27
C GLY A 230 4.93 15.37 4.51
N GLN A 231 4.12 14.47 5.04
CA GLN A 231 2.90 14.00 4.37
C GLN A 231 1.64 14.17 5.22
N THR A 232 1.68 13.72 6.47
CA THR A 232 0.52 13.71 7.37
C THR A 232 0.87 14.31 8.73
N ASP A 233 1.73 15.32 8.75
CA ASP A 233 2.07 16.05 9.96
C ASP A 233 0.81 16.64 10.59
N GLY A 234 0.60 16.35 11.88
CA GLY A 234 -0.56 16.81 12.62
C GLY A 234 -1.89 16.15 12.27
N TYR A 235 -1.90 15.15 11.36
CA TYR A 235 -3.14 14.41 11.05
C TYR A 235 -3.56 13.57 12.24
N ARG A 236 -4.88 13.50 12.42
CA ARG A 236 -5.57 12.55 13.27
C ARG A 236 -6.12 11.40 12.43
N CYS A 237 -6.68 10.39 13.08
CA CYS A 237 -7.29 9.25 12.39
C CYS A 237 -8.40 9.69 11.42
N ILE A 238 -9.27 10.62 11.86
CA ILE A 238 -10.35 11.14 11.03
C ILE A 238 -9.84 11.82 9.77
N ASP A 239 -8.71 12.54 9.82
CA ASP A 239 -8.15 13.23 8.66
C ASP A 239 -7.73 12.23 7.56
N HIS A 240 -7.17 11.07 7.96
CA HIS A 240 -6.85 10.00 7.02
C HIS A 240 -8.11 9.46 6.32
N VAL A 241 -9.16 9.16 7.08
CA VAL A 241 -10.42 8.64 6.54
C VAL A 241 -11.10 9.68 5.64
N GLN A 242 -11.12 10.96 6.04
CA GLN A 242 -11.66 12.04 5.23
C GLN A 242 -10.95 12.17 3.87
N ARG A 243 -9.63 12.03 3.84
CA ARG A 243 -8.86 12.07 2.58
C ARG A 243 -9.21 10.91 1.65
N ILE A 244 -9.43 9.71 2.20
CA ILE A 244 -9.88 8.55 1.43
C ILE A 244 -11.29 8.78 0.89
N VAL A 245 -12.24 9.17 1.74
CA VAL A 245 -13.62 9.45 1.31
C VAL A 245 -13.67 10.57 0.27
N ALA A 246 -12.90 11.64 0.45
CA ALA A 246 -12.83 12.72 -0.53
C ALA A 246 -12.27 12.27 -1.90
N ALA A 247 -11.34 11.33 -1.91
CA ALA A 247 -10.75 10.80 -3.14
C ALA A 247 -11.66 9.78 -3.85
N LEU A 248 -12.40 8.98 -3.10
CA LEU A 248 -13.26 7.91 -3.64
C LEU A 248 -14.68 8.38 -3.96
N GLY A 249 -15.15 9.44 -3.31
CA GLY A 249 -16.54 9.84 -3.28
C GLY A 249 -17.34 9.17 -2.15
N PRO A 250 -18.53 9.74 -1.81
CA PRO A 250 -19.36 9.22 -0.77
C PRO A 250 -19.92 7.83 -1.10
N GLY A 251 -19.99 6.94 -0.09
CA GLY A 251 -20.60 5.62 -0.23
C GLY A 251 -19.73 4.56 -0.91
N VAL A 252 -18.47 4.87 -1.30
CA VAL A 252 -17.55 3.89 -1.88
C VAL A 252 -16.75 3.15 -0.80
N LEU A 253 -16.36 3.82 0.27
CA LEU A 253 -15.68 3.22 1.40
C LEU A 253 -16.71 2.69 2.40
N ASP A 254 -16.72 1.37 2.64
CA ASP A 254 -17.66 0.74 3.57
C ASP A 254 -17.13 0.75 5.01
N VAL A 255 -15.85 0.41 5.20
CA VAL A 255 -15.25 0.17 6.52
C VAL A 255 -13.91 0.88 6.65
N ALA A 256 -13.68 1.55 7.78
CA ALA A 256 -12.36 2.01 8.21
C ALA A 256 -11.89 1.16 9.39
N LEU A 257 -10.85 0.36 9.18
CA LEU A 257 -10.20 -0.41 10.24
C LEU A 257 -9.20 0.49 10.96
N ILE A 258 -9.44 0.75 12.24
CA ILE A 258 -8.76 1.76 13.04
C ILE A 258 -8.05 1.08 14.22
N ASN A 259 -6.75 1.38 14.38
CA ASN A 259 -5.97 0.87 15.49
C ASN A 259 -6.18 1.69 16.76
N ARG A 260 -6.43 1.00 17.88
CA ARG A 260 -6.51 1.59 19.23
C ARG A 260 -5.39 1.09 20.15
N SER A 261 -4.42 0.35 19.64
CA SER A 261 -3.30 -0.12 20.46
C SER A 261 -2.54 1.06 21.06
N ASN A 262 -2.09 0.88 22.29
CA ASN A 262 -1.31 1.88 23.01
C ASN A 262 0.01 1.25 23.52
N PRO A 263 1.04 1.12 22.67
CA PRO A 263 2.35 0.61 23.03
C PRO A 263 3.00 1.47 24.13
N ASP A 264 3.97 0.88 24.85
CA ASP A 264 4.72 1.57 25.88
C ASP A 264 5.48 2.79 25.32
N ALA A 265 5.61 3.84 26.12
CA ALA A 265 6.27 5.09 25.73
C ALA A 265 7.73 4.86 25.27
N ASP A 266 8.45 3.93 25.91
CA ASP A 266 9.82 3.58 25.52
C ASP A 266 9.90 2.94 24.14
N ALA A 267 8.88 2.16 23.75
CA ALA A 267 8.77 1.57 22.41
C ALA A 267 8.42 2.61 21.35
N LEU A 268 7.72 3.69 21.72
CA LEU A 268 7.32 4.76 20.81
C LEU A 268 8.42 5.81 20.59
N ARG A 269 9.29 6.03 21.55
CA ARG A 269 10.33 7.07 21.51
C ARG A 269 11.15 7.10 20.23
N PRO A 270 11.67 5.98 19.67
CA PRO A 270 12.43 6.00 18.42
C PRO A 270 11.63 6.48 17.21
N TYR A 271 10.31 6.30 17.24
CA TYR A 271 9.41 6.76 16.18
C TYR A 271 9.13 8.25 16.33
N GLU A 272 8.88 8.71 17.55
CA GLU A 272 8.61 10.12 17.86
C GLU A 272 9.83 11.02 17.58
N GLU A 273 11.05 10.53 17.86
CA GLU A 273 12.30 11.21 17.51
C GLU A 273 12.45 11.42 15.98
N GLU A 274 11.87 10.56 15.18
CA GLU A 274 11.81 10.67 13.71
C GLU A 274 10.54 11.40 13.21
N GLY A 275 9.72 11.93 14.11
CA GLY A 275 8.50 12.68 13.79
C GLY A 275 7.29 11.82 13.42
N LEU A 276 7.32 10.50 13.73
CA LEU A 276 6.18 9.61 13.54
C LEU A 276 5.39 9.53 14.85
N HIS A 277 4.22 10.15 14.89
CA HIS A 277 3.37 10.15 16.07
C HIS A 277 2.26 9.12 15.94
N LEU A 278 2.07 8.31 17.00
CA LEU A 278 1.00 7.31 17.05
C LEU A 278 -0.37 8.00 16.94
N LEU A 279 -1.23 7.50 16.05
CA LEU A 279 -2.61 7.93 15.94
C LEU A 279 -3.42 7.31 17.09
N ARG A 280 -4.04 8.16 17.91
CA ARG A 280 -4.84 7.78 19.09
C ARG A 280 -6.27 8.29 18.91
N PRO A 281 -7.12 7.55 18.20
CA PRO A 281 -8.49 7.98 17.95
C PRO A 281 -9.28 8.04 19.25
N ASP A 282 -9.99 9.14 19.48
CA ASP A 282 -10.98 9.30 20.53
C ASP A 282 -12.41 8.97 20.04
N GLU A 283 -13.38 9.03 20.94
CA GLU A 283 -14.79 8.72 20.59
C GLU A 283 -15.40 9.76 19.64
N ASP A 284 -14.97 11.02 19.70
CA ASP A 284 -15.45 12.06 18.80
C ASP A 284 -14.94 11.82 17.36
N GLU A 285 -13.69 11.39 17.21
CA GLU A 285 -13.15 10.98 15.90
C GLU A 285 -13.89 9.75 15.34
N ILE A 286 -14.18 8.76 16.20
CA ILE A 286 -14.95 7.58 15.80
C ILE A 286 -16.36 7.96 15.37
N ALA A 287 -17.03 8.87 16.10
CA ALA A 287 -18.34 9.40 15.72
C ALA A 287 -18.27 10.18 14.39
N ALA A 288 -17.21 10.97 14.18
CA ALA A 288 -16.99 11.70 12.93
C ALA A 288 -16.79 10.76 11.73
N VAL A 289 -16.08 9.61 11.89
CA VAL A 289 -15.96 8.58 10.85
C VAL A 289 -17.35 8.02 10.48
N ARG A 290 -18.21 7.73 11.48
CA ARG A 290 -19.59 7.29 11.20
C ARG A 290 -20.41 8.34 10.45
N ALA A 291 -20.23 9.61 10.77
CA ALA A 291 -20.90 10.71 10.09
C ALA A 291 -20.51 10.85 8.60
N LEU A 292 -19.36 10.32 8.19
CA LEU A 292 -18.96 10.19 6.77
C LEU A 292 -19.68 9.04 6.04
N GLY A 293 -20.53 8.28 6.71
CA GLY A 293 -21.15 7.07 6.17
C GLY A 293 -20.22 5.85 6.15
N VAL A 294 -19.08 5.90 6.84
CA VAL A 294 -18.09 4.82 6.92
C VAL A 294 -18.22 4.11 8.26
N MET A 295 -18.23 2.77 8.26
CA MET A 295 -18.26 1.99 9.49
C MET A 295 -16.87 1.94 10.13
N PRO A 296 -16.64 2.51 11.33
CA PRO A 296 -15.36 2.36 12.02
C PRO A 296 -15.30 1.01 12.72
N LEU A 297 -14.31 0.20 12.36
CA LEU A 297 -13.96 -1.03 13.07
C LEU A 297 -12.69 -0.78 13.89
N VAL A 298 -12.86 -0.55 15.18
CA VAL A 298 -11.75 -0.20 16.09
C VAL A 298 -11.23 -1.47 16.77
N ARG A 299 -9.94 -1.76 16.59
CA ARG A 299 -9.30 -2.97 17.15
C ARG A 299 -7.89 -2.64 17.64
N GLU A 300 -7.39 -3.46 18.53
CA GLU A 300 -5.95 -3.49 18.89
C GLU A 300 -5.21 -4.28 17.82
N LEU A 301 -4.52 -3.57 16.95
CA LEU A 301 -3.86 -4.16 15.78
C LEU A 301 -2.33 -4.19 15.91
N THR A 302 -1.76 -3.45 16.86
CA THR A 302 -0.31 -3.40 17.04
C THR A 302 0.09 -4.47 18.04
N GLY A 303 0.93 -5.38 17.61
CA GLY A 303 1.59 -6.34 18.50
C GLY A 303 2.73 -5.70 19.29
N TYR A 304 3.62 -6.54 19.82
CA TYR A 304 4.83 -6.08 20.48
C TYR A 304 5.69 -5.22 19.55
N VAL A 305 6.00 -4.00 19.97
CA VAL A 305 6.89 -3.08 19.25
C VAL A 305 8.29 -3.26 19.81
N GLU A 306 9.23 -3.72 18.99
CA GLU A 306 10.62 -3.87 19.43
C GLU A 306 11.25 -2.49 19.72
N PRO A 307 11.74 -2.24 20.95
CA PRO A 307 12.29 -0.93 21.34
C PRO A 307 13.55 -0.51 20.56
N ARG A 308 14.19 -1.45 19.86
CA ARG A 308 15.48 -1.25 19.15
C ARG A 308 15.36 -1.40 17.64
N ARG A 309 14.18 -1.27 17.09
CA ARG A 309 14.03 -1.35 15.63
C ARG A 309 14.76 -0.18 14.98
N ALA A 310 15.75 -0.48 14.13
CA ALA A 310 16.39 0.52 13.28
C ALA A 310 15.36 1.00 12.23
N LEU A 311 15.04 2.27 12.23
CA LEU A 311 14.23 2.90 11.17
C LEU A 311 15.13 3.11 9.95
N TRP A 312 15.19 2.14 9.06
CA TRP A 312 16.06 2.17 7.88
C TRP A 312 15.64 3.20 6.83
N ASN A 313 14.38 3.61 6.87
CA ASN A 313 13.88 4.70 6.06
C ASN A 313 12.72 5.40 6.78
N LYS A 314 12.50 6.66 6.45
CA LYS A 314 11.46 7.53 7.03
C LYS A 314 10.01 7.08 6.74
N GLN A 315 9.81 5.90 6.15
CA GLN A 315 8.50 5.30 5.91
C GLN A 315 8.22 4.12 6.86
N ASP A 316 9.19 3.72 7.68
CA ASP A 316 8.96 2.67 8.65
C ASP A 316 8.03 3.18 9.75
N THR A 317 6.80 2.70 9.73
CA THR A 317 5.79 2.98 10.75
C THR A 317 5.66 1.80 11.69
N ILE A 318 4.95 1.98 12.81
CA ILE A 318 4.57 0.87 13.68
C ILE A 318 3.71 -0.09 12.86
N ARG A 319 4.16 -1.33 12.74
CA ARG A 319 3.44 -2.36 11.95
C ARG A 319 2.34 -2.99 12.77
N TYR A 320 1.27 -3.32 12.11
CA TYR A 320 0.22 -4.15 12.69
C TYR A 320 0.70 -5.59 12.87
N ASP A 321 0.21 -6.25 13.89
CA ASP A 321 0.34 -7.70 14.03
C ASP A 321 -0.45 -8.38 12.91
N THR A 322 0.19 -9.33 12.22
CA THR A 322 -0.41 -10.00 11.06
C THR A 322 -1.64 -10.82 11.44
N GLY A 323 -1.61 -11.46 12.62
CA GLY A 323 -2.73 -12.25 13.13
C GLY A 323 -3.91 -11.36 13.52
N ALA A 324 -3.66 -10.30 14.31
CA ALA A 324 -4.69 -9.34 14.70
C ALA A 324 -5.35 -8.66 13.50
N LEU A 325 -4.55 -8.25 12.51
CA LEU A 325 -5.05 -7.69 11.25
C LEU A 325 -5.90 -8.72 10.48
N GLY A 326 -5.46 -9.98 10.44
CA GLY A 326 -6.20 -11.06 9.78
C GLY A 326 -7.56 -11.31 10.41
N VAL A 327 -7.63 -11.36 11.75
CA VAL A 327 -8.89 -11.51 12.49
C VAL A 327 -9.84 -10.34 12.21
N ALA A 328 -9.32 -9.11 12.24
CA ALA A 328 -10.14 -7.92 11.98
C ALA A 328 -10.65 -7.87 10.52
N LEU A 329 -9.83 -8.25 9.53
CA LEU A 329 -10.25 -8.31 8.13
C LEU A 329 -11.23 -9.46 7.86
N HIS A 330 -11.10 -10.58 8.55
CA HIS A 330 -12.11 -11.65 8.51
C HIS A 330 -13.45 -11.17 9.09
N GLU A 331 -13.43 -10.42 10.19
CA GLU A 331 -14.63 -9.81 10.74
C GLU A 331 -15.33 -8.90 9.74
N VAL A 332 -14.58 -8.09 8.97
CA VAL A 332 -15.13 -7.25 7.88
C VAL A 332 -15.87 -8.10 6.84
N VAL A 333 -15.30 -9.24 6.44
CA VAL A 333 -15.96 -10.17 5.49
C VAL A 333 -17.28 -10.70 6.05
N MET A 334 -17.30 -11.07 7.34
CA MET A 334 -18.48 -11.64 8.00
C MET A 334 -19.62 -10.64 8.20
N MET A 335 -19.33 -9.34 8.26
CA MET A 335 -20.35 -8.29 8.41
C MET A 335 -21.31 -8.24 7.22
N LYS A 336 -20.80 -8.37 5.99
CA LYS A 336 -21.60 -8.35 4.76
C LYS A 336 -22.52 -9.58 4.63
N GLY A 337 -22.11 -10.71 5.17
CA GLY A 337 -22.94 -11.94 5.15
C GLY A 337 -24.23 -11.85 5.97
N LYS A 338 -24.31 -10.91 6.92
CA LYS A 338 -25.49 -10.70 7.78
C LYS A 338 -26.53 -9.71 7.21
N THR A 339 -26.12 -8.90 6.22
CA THR A 339 -27.02 -7.90 5.60
C THR A 339 -27.79 -8.43 4.38
N ASN A 340 -27.43 -9.60 3.89
CA ASN A 340 -28.06 -10.27 2.73
C ASN A 340 -28.89 -11.53 3.12
N GLY A 341 -29.23 -11.67 4.42
CA GLY A 341 -30.05 -12.76 4.94
C GLY A 341 -31.48 -12.32 5.32
#